data_36d0590fb5d146ea7a223f1dd6c395a0
#
_entry.id   36d0590fb5d146ea7a223f1dd6c395a0
#
_cell.length_a   1.000
_cell.length_b   1.000
_cell.length_c   1.000
_cell.angle_alpha   90.00
_cell.angle_beta   90.00
_cell.angle_gamma   90.00
#
_symmetry.space_group_name_H-M   'P 1'
#
loop_
_entity.id
_entity.type
_entity.pdbx_description
1 polymer ?
#
loop_
_entity_poly.entity_id
_entity_poly.type
_entity_poly.pdbx_seq_one_letter_code
_entity_poly.pdbx_strand_id
1 'polypeptide(L)'
;FGTGSKQTMTNPHILIVGAGHNGRVAAAYLAKAGKKVLVLEQRATAGGQLAGATLASGATVPGLHPAGQLRHAIVKELDLARHGLTTSATDAPYVSALPDGGSLRLVSSANDAATIEAIRRLSLRDAERWPEFVGFMDRAAAFLDAAYSTTMPRLPKIELRADGLPLASLALKLRRMGGKDMFRVMRSLSMSAVEFTEEWFESEALNAAIAGVAIHGVTLGS
;
A
#
# COMPACT_ATOMS: atom_id res chain seq x y z
N PHE A 1 16.85 9.12 34.50
CA PHE A 1 17.66 7.90 34.54
C PHE A 1 16.82 6.78 35.15
N GLY A 2 16.09 6.06 34.30
CA GLY A 2 15.36 4.86 34.71
C GLY A 2 16.30 3.67 34.62
N THR A 3 16.54 3.01 35.73
CA THR A 3 17.26 1.76 35.84
C THR A 3 16.49 0.67 35.09
N GLY A 4 16.82 0.48 33.81
CA GLY A 4 16.30 -0.64 33.04
C GLY A 4 16.74 -1.95 33.71
N SER A 5 15.78 -2.74 34.15
CA SER A 5 16.00 -4.11 34.58
C SER A 5 16.72 -4.86 33.47
N LYS A 6 17.93 -5.35 33.75
CA LYS A 6 18.65 -6.30 32.91
C LYS A 6 17.80 -7.58 32.86
N GLN A 7 16.86 -7.64 31.90
CA GLN A 7 16.31 -8.94 31.52
C GLN A 7 17.44 -9.75 30.92
N THR A 8 17.91 -10.71 31.66
CA THR A 8 18.85 -11.75 31.20
C THR A 8 18.15 -12.54 30.10
N MET A 9 18.36 -12.12 28.87
CA MET A 9 17.82 -12.78 27.67
C MET A 9 18.55 -14.12 27.52
N THR A 10 17.94 -15.17 28.02
CA THR A 10 18.39 -16.53 27.76
C THR A 10 18.27 -16.81 26.27
N ASN A 11 19.40 -16.78 25.59
CA ASN A 11 19.69 -17.18 24.22
C ASN A 11 18.49 -17.10 23.24
N PRO A 12 18.30 -15.99 22.48
CA PRO A 12 17.23 -15.88 21.52
C PRO A 12 17.43 -16.90 20.41
N HIS A 13 16.35 -17.57 19.98
CA HIS A 13 16.42 -18.51 18.87
C HIS A 13 16.39 -17.77 17.52
N ILE A 14 15.83 -16.56 17.50
CA ILE A 14 15.63 -15.78 16.29
C ILE A 14 15.99 -14.32 16.58
N LEU A 15 16.84 -13.76 15.74
CA LEU A 15 17.21 -12.37 15.75
C LEU A 15 16.60 -11.65 14.56
N ILE A 16 15.89 -10.55 14.81
CA ILE A 16 15.35 -9.67 13.77
C ILE A 16 16.05 -8.34 13.83
N VAL A 17 16.63 -7.92 12.72
CA VAL A 17 17.29 -6.62 12.60
C VAL A 17 16.33 -5.62 11.99
N GLY A 18 16.02 -4.56 12.74
CA GLY A 18 15.05 -3.52 12.38
C GLY A 18 13.67 -3.71 12.99
N ALA A 19 13.23 -2.73 13.79
CA ALA A 19 11.91 -2.69 14.41
C ALA A 19 10.92 -1.82 13.62
N GLY A 20 11.02 -1.81 12.30
CA GLY A 20 10.00 -1.28 11.40
C GLY A 20 8.74 -2.15 11.43
N HIS A 21 7.69 -1.74 10.72
CA HIS A 21 6.40 -2.45 10.73
C HIS A 21 6.53 -3.93 10.33
N ASN A 22 7.31 -4.25 9.29
CA ASN A 22 7.52 -5.64 8.83
C ASN A 22 8.26 -6.48 9.87
N GLY A 23 9.35 -5.97 10.46
CA GLY A 23 10.11 -6.67 11.49
C GLY A 23 9.27 -6.95 12.74
N ARG A 24 8.44 -5.98 13.14
CA ARG A 24 7.53 -6.14 14.30
C ARG A 24 6.43 -7.15 14.05
N VAL A 25 5.83 -7.16 12.85
CA VAL A 25 4.82 -8.16 12.46
C VAL A 25 5.44 -9.56 12.44
N ALA A 26 6.62 -9.72 11.83
CA ALA A 26 7.34 -11.00 11.84
C ALA A 26 7.66 -11.46 13.26
N ALA A 27 8.15 -10.56 14.12
CA ALA A 27 8.42 -10.85 15.52
C ALA A 27 7.17 -11.33 16.27
N ALA A 28 6.03 -10.68 16.05
CA ALA A 28 4.77 -11.02 16.70
C ALA A 28 4.29 -12.41 16.29
N TYR A 29 4.34 -12.76 15.00
CA TYR A 29 3.98 -14.11 14.53
C TYR A 29 4.91 -15.19 15.09
N LEU A 30 6.22 -14.93 15.11
CA LEU A 30 7.19 -15.87 15.64
C LEU A 30 7.02 -16.07 17.15
N ALA A 31 6.78 -14.99 17.90
CA ALA A 31 6.50 -15.06 19.33
C ALA A 31 5.19 -15.82 19.61
N LYS A 32 4.14 -15.57 18.81
CA LYS A 32 2.88 -16.31 18.88
C LYS A 32 3.06 -17.80 18.60
N ALA A 33 4.02 -18.16 17.75
CA ALA A 33 4.43 -19.54 17.48
C ALA A 33 5.40 -20.12 18.55
N GLY A 34 5.55 -19.46 19.70
CA GLY A 34 6.36 -19.93 20.84
C GLY A 34 7.87 -19.76 20.62
N LYS A 35 8.31 -18.99 19.64
CA LYS A 35 9.74 -18.75 19.42
C LYS A 35 10.26 -17.61 20.31
N LYS A 36 11.48 -17.74 20.81
CA LYS A 36 12.19 -16.66 21.51
C LYS A 36 12.77 -15.71 20.47
N VAL A 37 12.27 -14.50 20.40
CA VAL A 37 12.64 -13.50 19.40
C VAL A 37 13.29 -12.31 20.07
N LEU A 38 14.40 -11.84 19.51
CA LEU A 38 15.05 -10.58 19.85
C LEU A 38 14.97 -9.66 18.63
N VAL A 39 14.46 -8.46 18.83
CA VAL A 39 14.43 -7.42 17.79
C VAL A 39 15.45 -6.35 18.13
N LEU A 40 16.35 -6.07 17.21
CA LEU A 40 17.34 -5.00 17.32
C LEU A 40 16.90 -3.81 16.46
N GLU A 41 16.93 -2.62 17.04
CA GLU A 41 16.66 -1.37 16.36
C GLU A 41 17.82 -0.40 16.55
N GLN A 42 18.28 0.21 15.46
CA GLN A 42 19.37 1.18 15.50
C GLN A 42 18.93 2.53 16.06
N ARG A 43 17.67 2.93 15.83
CA ARG A 43 17.12 4.19 16.30
C ARG A 43 16.65 4.05 17.74
N ALA A 44 16.57 5.18 18.44
CA ALA A 44 16.03 5.23 19.80
C ALA A 44 14.53 4.85 19.88
N THR A 45 13.81 4.95 18.76
CA THR A 45 12.37 4.64 18.65
C THR A 45 12.12 3.58 17.60
N ALA A 46 11.29 2.60 17.94
CA ALA A 46 10.80 1.61 16.98
C ALA A 46 9.70 2.22 16.09
N GLY A 47 9.55 1.68 14.87
CA GLY A 47 8.48 2.08 13.95
C GLY A 47 8.93 2.22 12.50
N GLY A 48 10.23 2.47 12.26
CA GLY A 48 10.78 2.64 10.92
C GLY A 48 10.08 3.77 10.16
N GLN A 49 9.52 3.50 8.99
CA GLN A 49 8.79 4.49 8.19
C GLN A 49 7.46 4.96 8.81
N LEU A 50 6.91 4.20 9.75
CA LEU A 50 5.69 4.58 10.48
C LEU A 50 6.00 5.41 11.75
N ALA A 51 7.27 5.58 12.10
CA ALA A 51 7.64 6.46 13.19
C ALA A 51 7.36 7.90 12.80
N GLY A 52 6.63 8.62 13.63
CA GLY A 52 6.41 10.05 13.45
C GLY A 52 7.71 10.83 13.51
N ALA A 53 7.73 11.98 12.89
CA ALA A 53 8.82 12.94 12.98
C ALA A 53 8.36 14.20 13.72
N THR A 54 9.21 14.73 14.59
CA THR A 54 8.97 16.04 15.22
C THR A 54 9.62 17.10 14.34
N LEU A 55 8.81 18.03 13.86
CA LEU A 55 9.28 19.18 13.09
C LEU A 55 10.01 20.19 13.99
N ALA A 56 10.76 21.09 13.38
CA ALA A 56 11.44 22.18 14.10
C ALA A 56 10.48 23.09 14.88
N SER A 57 9.21 23.15 14.47
CA SER A 57 8.13 23.84 15.18
C SER A 57 7.65 23.14 16.47
N GLY A 58 8.15 21.94 16.77
CA GLY A 58 7.67 21.09 17.87
C GLY A 58 6.41 20.26 17.52
N ALA A 59 5.81 20.46 16.36
CA ALA A 59 4.67 19.65 15.91
C ALA A 59 5.12 18.24 15.54
N THR A 60 4.38 17.23 15.98
CA THR A 60 4.63 15.84 15.59
C THR A 60 3.81 15.51 14.35
N VAL A 61 4.50 15.13 13.29
CA VAL A 61 3.87 14.62 12.08
C VAL A 61 3.87 13.09 12.17
N PRO A 62 2.72 12.42 12.01
CA PRO A 62 2.69 10.96 11.93
C PRO A 62 3.53 10.49 10.76
N GLY A 63 4.07 9.27 10.84
CA GLY A 63 4.86 8.69 9.77
C GLY A 63 4.09 8.75 8.46
N LEU A 64 4.65 9.44 7.48
CA LEU A 64 4.05 9.68 6.18
C LEU A 64 4.16 8.42 5.32
N HIS A 65 3.25 7.48 5.49
CA HIS A 65 3.08 6.42 4.52
C HIS A 65 1.61 6.31 4.11
N PRO A 66 1.19 7.07 3.09
CA PRO A 66 -0.21 7.13 2.68
C PRO A 66 -0.75 5.81 2.11
N ALA A 67 0.13 4.89 1.70
CA ALA A 67 -0.25 3.65 1.01
C ALA A 67 -0.20 2.39 1.89
N GLY A 68 0.14 2.51 3.15
CA GLY A 68 0.43 1.35 3.98
C GLY A 68 -0.71 0.94 4.89
N GLN A 69 -1.84 0.54 4.38
CA GLN A 69 -2.82 -0.12 5.24
C GLN A 69 -2.29 -1.49 5.69
N LEU A 70 -2.27 -1.69 7.00
CA LEU A 70 -1.98 -3.00 7.57
C LEU A 70 -3.07 -3.98 7.12
N ARG A 71 -2.68 -5.12 6.56
CA ARG A 71 -3.63 -6.10 6.04
C ARG A 71 -4.61 -6.55 7.11
N HIS A 72 -5.89 -6.62 6.79
CA HIS A 72 -6.93 -7.07 7.69
C HIS A 72 -6.65 -8.43 8.34
N ALA A 73 -6.03 -9.36 7.59
CA ALA A 73 -5.61 -10.65 8.12
C ALA A 73 -4.64 -10.47 9.31
N ILE A 74 -3.63 -9.62 9.17
CA ILE A 74 -2.64 -9.34 10.23
C ILE A 74 -3.32 -8.71 11.45
N VAL A 75 -4.19 -7.72 11.24
CA VAL A 75 -4.95 -7.07 12.32
C VAL A 75 -5.74 -8.09 13.12
N LYS A 76 -6.45 -8.98 12.43
CA LYS A 76 -7.27 -10.03 13.03
C LYS A 76 -6.45 -11.12 13.69
N GLU A 77 -5.43 -11.65 13.01
CA GLU A 77 -4.62 -12.76 13.50
C GLU A 77 -3.76 -12.39 14.70
N LEU A 78 -3.26 -11.15 14.76
CA LEU A 78 -2.49 -10.64 15.89
C LEU A 78 -3.35 -9.93 16.94
N ASP A 79 -4.69 -9.86 16.72
CA ASP A 79 -5.65 -9.20 17.63
C ASP A 79 -5.24 -7.76 17.99
N LEU A 80 -4.82 -7.00 16.97
CA LEU A 80 -4.23 -5.68 17.20
C LEU A 80 -5.22 -4.67 17.76
N ALA A 81 -6.52 -4.85 17.54
CA ALA A 81 -7.56 -4.01 18.13
C ALA A 81 -7.54 -4.10 19.66
N ARG A 82 -7.34 -5.31 20.22
CA ARG A 82 -7.16 -5.53 21.67
C ARG A 82 -5.93 -4.81 22.22
N HIS A 83 -4.93 -4.58 21.39
CA HIS A 83 -3.71 -3.86 21.75
C HIS A 83 -3.79 -2.36 21.43
N GLY A 84 -4.98 -1.83 21.18
CA GLY A 84 -5.23 -0.40 21.01
C GLY A 84 -5.10 0.12 19.57
N LEU A 85 -4.98 -0.77 18.57
CA LEU A 85 -5.02 -0.31 17.19
C LEU A 85 -6.44 0.14 16.85
N THR A 86 -6.59 1.41 16.52
CA THR A 86 -7.80 1.97 15.93
C THR A 86 -7.53 2.37 14.49
N THR A 87 -8.39 1.98 13.59
CA THR A 87 -8.34 2.39 12.19
C THR A 87 -9.61 3.14 11.86
N SER A 88 -9.49 4.31 11.25
CA SER A 88 -10.62 5.02 10.65
C SER A 88 -10.47 4.98 9.13
N ALA A 89 -11.53 4.60 8.45
CA ALA A 89 -11.61 4.86 7.02
C ALA A 89 -11.78 6.38 6.85
N THR A 90 -10.84 7.01 6.16
CA THR A 90 -11.01 8.40 5.79
C THR A 90 -11.14 8.45 4.28
N ASP A 91 -12.21 9.03 3.77
CA ASP A 91 -12.36 9.38 2.36
C ASP A 91 -11.65 10.71 2.07
N ALA A 92 -10.47 10.90 2.70
CA ALA A 92 -9.69 12.11 2.49
C ALA A 92 -9.32 12.22 1.01
N PRO A 93 -9.66 13.34 0.38
CA PRO A 93 -9.31 13.52 -1.02
C PRO A 93 -7.80 13.68 -1.18
N TYR A 94 -7.28 13.15 -2.27
CA TYR A 94 -5.98 13.57 -2.75
C TYR A 94 -6.10 14.96 -3.36
N VAL A 95 -5.24 15.88 -2.97
CA VAL A 95 -5.23 17.24 -3.49
C VAL A 95 -3.90 17.52 -4.16
N SER A 96 -3.93 17.80 -5.45
CA SER A 96 -2.77 18.23 -6.24
C SER A 96 -2.84 19.74 -6.48
N ALA A 97 -1.75 20.45 -6.20
CA ALA A 97 -1.62 21.84 -6.58
C ALA A 97 -1.46 21.96 -8.10
N LEU A 98 -2.10 22.95 -8.70
CA LEU A 98 -2.00 23.25 -10.12
C LEU A 98 -1.05 24.45 -10.35
N PRO A 99 -0.40 24.53 -11.52
CA PRO A 99 0.54 25.63 -11.84
C PRO A 99 -0.09 27.02 -11.83
N ASP A 100 -1.40 27.11 -12.07
CA ASP A 100 -2.18 28.36 -12.08
C ASP A 100 -2.54 28.85 -10.67
N GLY A 101 -2.08 28.17 -9.62
CA GLY A 101 -2.41 28.45 -8.22
C GLY A 101 -3.72 27.79 -7.76
N GLY A 102 -4.41 27.07 -8.63
CA GLY A 102 -5.58 26.26 -8.29
C GLY A 102 -5.20 24.94 -7.63
N SER A 103 -6.21 24.10 -7.42
CA SER A 103 -6.01 22.74 -6.92
C SER A 103 -6.98 21.76 -7.57
N LEU A 104 -6.49 20.54 -7.80
CA LEU A 104 -7.29 19.42 -8.27
C LEU A 104 -7.53 18.47 -7.10
N ARG A 105 -8.80 18.34 -6.70
CA ARG A 105 -9.23 17.42 -5.66
C ARG A 105 -9.75 16.12 -6.29
N LEU A 106 -9.16 15.00 -5.91
CA LEU A 106 -9.53 13.68 -6.42
C LEU A 106 -9.94 12.78 -5.25
N VAL A 107 -11.07 12.11 -5.40
CA VAL A 107 -11.52 11.01 -4.53
C VAL A 107 -11.56 9.74 -5.37
N SER A 108 -11.07 8.64 -4.84
CA SER A 108 -11.09 7.34 -5.51
C SER A 108 -12.50 6.74 -5.51
N SER A 109 -13.43 7.45 -6.14
CA SER A 109 -14.82 7.04 -6.31
C SER A 109 -15.27 7.34 -7.74
N ALA A 110 -15.88 6.34 -8.38
CA ALA A 110 -16.39 6.47 -9.75
C ALA A 110 -17.49 7.51 -9.87
N ASN A 111 -18.20 7.80 -8.78
CA ASN A 111 -19.41 8.63 -8.78
C ASN A 111 -19.29 9.89 -7.91
N ASP A 112 -18.08 10.28 -7.50
CA ASP A 112 -17.90 11.52 -6.73
C ASP A 112 -18.10 12.74 -7.65
N ALA A 113 -19.24 13.40 -7.50
CA ALA A 113 -19.64 14.52 -8.37
C ALA A 113 -18.63 15.68 -8.32
N ALA A 114 -18.03 15.93 -7.15
CA ALA A 114 -17.04 17.02 -7.01
C ALA A 114 -15.75 16.71 -7.77
N THR A 115 -15.28 15.46 -7.74
CA THR A 115 -14.13 15.01 -8.53
C THR A 115 -14.43 15.09 -10.03
N ILE A 116 -15.56 14.56 -10.46
CA ILE A 116 -15.96 14.59 -11.88
C ILE A 116 -16.05 16.03 -12.39
N GLU A 117 -16.63 16.94 -11.61
CA GLU A 117 -16.73 18.35 -11.99
C GLU A 117 -15.35 19.04 -12.00
N ALA A 118 -14.46 18.70 -11.06
CA ALA A 118 -13.09 19.22 -11.07
C ALA A 118 -12.31 18.76 -12.31
N ILE A 119 -12.46 17.49 -12.71
CA ILE A 119 -11.85 16.95 -13.92
C ILE A 119 -12.48 17.57 -15.18
N ARG A 120 -13.82 17.78 -15.19
CA ARG A 120 -14.52 18.39 -16.34
C ARG A 120 -14.01 19.79 -16.69
N ARG A 121 -13.54 20.55 -15.69
CA ARG A 121 -12.91 21.87 -15.92
C ARG A 121 -11.58 21.77 -16.65
N LEU A 122 -10.91 20.63 -16.58
CA LEU A 122 -9.67 20.37 -17.31
C LEU A 122 -9.95 19.74 -18.68
N SER A 123 -10.81 18.71 -18.71
CA SER A 123 -11.21 18.00 -19.93
C SER A 123 -12.57 17.34 -19.74
N LEU A 124 -13.50 17.60 -20.64
CA LEU A 124 -14.81 16.92 -20.66
C LEU A 124 -14.63 15.42 -20.89
N ARG A 125 -13.78 15.05 -21.82
CA ARG A 125 -13.49 13.66 -22.17
C ARG A 125 -12.92 12.88 -21.00
N ASP A 126 -12.03 13.48 -20.23
CA ASP A 126 -11.43 12.82 -19.05
C ASP A 126 -12.45 12.62 -17.95
N ALA A 127 -13.35 13.58 -17.73
CA ALA A 127 -14.46 13.45 -16.79
C ALA A 127 -15.42 12.29 -17.16
N GLU A 128 -15.67 12.08 -18.44
CA GLU A 128 -16.48 10.96 -18.93
C GLU A 128 -15.76 9.60 -18.76
N ARG A 129 -14.44 9.59 -18.84
CA ARG A 129 -13.62 8.39 -18.68
C ARG A 129 -13.32 8.03 -17.22
N TRP A 130 -13.41 8.99 -16.32
CA TRP A 130 -13.09 8.80 -14.92
C TRP A 130 -13.78 7.59 -14.25
N PRO A 131 -15.10 7.37 -14.42
CA PRO A 131 -15.76 6.20 -13.82
C PRO A 131 -15.21 4.86 -14.33
N GLU A 132 -14.89 4.75 -15.64
CA GLU A 132 -14.29 3.54 -16.21
C GLU A 132 -12.90 3.30 -15.64
N PHE A 133 -12.10 4.36 -15.50
CA PHE A 133 -10.76 4.32 -14.91
C PHE A 133 -10.80 3.82 -13.46
N VAL A 134 -11.61 4.44 -12.61
CA VAL A 134 -11.74 4.02 -11.19
C VAL A 134 -12.21 2.58 -11.09
N GLY A 135 -13.22 2.19 -11.86
CA GLY A 135 -13.70 0.80 -11.86
C GLY A 135 -12.64 -0.21 -12.33
N PHE A 136 -11.78 0.17 -13.28
CA PHE A 136 -10.63 -0.65 -13.66
C PHE A 136 -9.61 -0.73 -12.53
N MET A 137 -9.26 0.39 -11.88
CA MET A 137 -8.30 0.43 -10.78
C MET A 137 -8.76 -0.40 -9.59
N ASP A 138 -10.05 -0.38 -9.25
CA ASP A 138 -10.62 -1.20 -8.17
C ASP A 138 -10.45 -2.70 -8.46
N ARG A 139 -10.74 -3.13 -9.70
CA ARG A 139 -10.56 -4.53 -10.09
C ARG A 139 -9.08 -4.93 -10.13
N ALA A 140 -8.21 -4.05 -10.63
CA ALA A 140 -6.76 -4.27 -10.66
C ALA A 140 -6.20 -4.35 -9.23
N ALA A 141 -6.60 -3.46 -8.34
CA ALA A 141 -6.19 -3.47 -6.94
C ALA A 141 -6.63 -4.75 -6.22
N ALA A 142 -7.87 -5.20 -6.44
CA ALA A 142 -8.35 -6.46 -5.87
C ALA A 142 -7.58 -7.69 -6.37
N PHE A 143 -7.18 -7.70 -7.64
CA PHE A 143 -6.31 -8.74 -8.19
C PHE A 143 -4.91 -8.69 -7.58
N LEU A 144 -4.29 -7.51 -7.52
CA LEU A 144 -2.94 -7.32 -6.96
C LEU A 144 -2.90 -7.66 -5.47
N ASP A 145 -3.92 -7.30 -4.69
CA ASP A 145 -4.01 -7.70 -3.28
C ASP A 145 -4.04 -9.23 -3.13
N ALA A 146 -4.80 -9.92 -3.99
CA ALA A 146 -4.80 -11.38 -4.03
C ALA A 146 -3.43 -11.95 -4.44
N ALA A 147 -2.76 -11.35 -5.43
CA ALA A 147 -1.44 -11.76 -5.88
C ALA A 147 -0.39 -11.60 -4.76
N TYR A 148 -0.35 -10.44 -4.11
CA TYR A 148 0.56 -10.19 -2.98
C TYR A 148 0.24 -11.03 -1.74
N SER A 149 -0.98 -11.57 -1.63
CA SER A 149 -1.37 -12.47 -0.54
C SER A 149 -1.04 -13.93 -0.84
N THR A 150 -0.68 -14.24 -2.09
CA THR A 150 -0.36 -15.61 -2.53
C THR A 150 1.11 -15.90 -2.25
N THR A 151 1.37 -17.01 -1.57
CA THR A 151 2.75 -17.48 -1.36
C THR A 151 3.37 -17.89 -2.68
N MET A 152 4.57 -17.39 -2.96
CA MET A 152 5.31 -17.76 -4.17
C MET A 152 5.63 -19.27 -4.17
N PRO A 153 5.50 -19.94 -5.33
CA PRO A 153 5.78 -21.36 -5.44
C PRO A 153 7.25 -21.66 -5.14
N ARG A 154 7.51 -22.82 -4.57
CA ARG A 154 8.87 -23.27 -4.24
C ARG A 154 9.57 -23.83 -5.47
N LEU A 155 10.37 -23.04 -6.11
CA LEU A 155 11.18 -23.50 -7.26
C LEU A 155 12.46 -24.21 -6.78
N PRO A 156 12.86 -25.34 -7.40
CA PRO A 156 12.21 -26.04 -8.53
C PRO A 156 11.15 -27.06 -8.15
N LYS A 157 10.87 -27.27 -6.86
CA LYS A 157 9.93 -28.30 -6.39
C LYS A 157 8.55 -27.69 -6.17
N ILE A 158 7.72 -27.72 -7.20
CA ILE A 158 6.32 -27.25 -7.14
C ILE A 158 5.46 -28.39 -6.58
N GLU A 159 4.84 -28.15 -5.43
CA GLU A 159 3.85 -29.07 -4.86
C GLU A 159 2.45 -28.71 -5.34
N LEU A 160 1.76 -29.63 -6.00
CA LEU A 160 0.46 -29.36 -6.65
C LEU A 160 -0.58 -28.80 -5.67
N ARG A 161 -0.63 -29.26 -4.43
CA ARG A 161 -1.59 -28.78 -3.43
C ARG A 161 -1.15 -27.47 -2.76
N ALA A 162 0.12 -27.35 -2.41
CA ALA A 162 0.64 -26.19 -1.71
C ALA A 162 0.84 -24.98 -2.61
N ASP A 163 1.27 -25.21 -3.85
CA ASP A 163 1.62 -24.16 -4.80
C ASP A 163 0.60 -24.03 -5.94
N GLY A 164 0.10 -25.17 -6.46
CA GLY A 164 -0.76 -25.20 -7.64
C GLY A 164 -2.16 -24.64 -7.40
N LEU A 165 -2.80 -24.96 -6.27
CA LEU A 165 -4.15 -24.44 -5.96
C LEU A 165 -4.18 -22.92 -5.74
N PRO A 166 -3.25 -22.31 -5.00
CA PRO A 166 -3.18 -20.85 -4.89
C PRO A 166 -2.96 -20.16 -6.24
N LEU A 167 -2.07 -20.69 -7.08
CA LEU A 167 -1.80 -20.14 -8.41
C LEU A 167 -3.01 -20.28 -9.34
N ALA A 168 -3.71 -21.43 -9.31
CA ALA A 168 -4.94 -21.63 -10.06
C ALA A 168 -6.05 -20.67 -9.63
N SER A 169 -6.18 -20.41 -8.31
CA SER A 169 -7.11 -19.43 -7.77
C SER A 169 -6.79 -18.02 -8.28
N LEU A 170 -5.51 -17.65 -8.30
CA LEU A 170 -5.06 -16.35 -8.81
C LEU A 170 -5.32 -16.21 -10.30
N ALA A 171 -5.02 -17.24 -11.09
CA ALA A 171 -5.31 -17.28 -12.52
C ALA A 171 -6.81 -17.16 -12.80
N LEU A 172 -7.66 -17.82 -11.98
CA LEU A 172 -9.10 -17.71 -12.10
C LEU A 172 -9.61 -16.29 -11.75
N LYS A 173 -9.03 -15.64 -10.74
CA LYS A 173 -9.36 -14.24 -10.42
C LYS A 173 -8.99 -13.31 -11.57
N LEU A 174 -7.81 -13.48 -12.15
CA LEU A 174 -7.38 -12.70 -13.32
C LEU A 174 -8.33 -12.93 -14.50
N ARG A 175 -8.70 -14.18 -14.79
CA ARG A 175 -9.65 -14.50 -15.85
C ARG A 175 -11.03 -13.91 -15.62
N ARG A 176 -11.49 -13.85 -14.37
CA ARG A 176 -12.83 -13.29 -14.00
C ARG A 176 -12.91 -11.77 -14.18
N MET A 177 -11.80 -11.07 -14.29
CA MET A 177 -11.80 -9.63 -14.64
C MET A 177 -12.29 -9.38 -16.07
N GLY A 178 -12.38 -10.41 -16.90
CA GLY A 178 -12.68 -10.30 -18.33
C GLY A 178 -11.43 -10.05 -19.18
N GLY A 179 -11.51 -10.44 -20.45
CA GLY A 179 -10.34 -10.39 -21.36
C GLY A 179 -9.74 -9.00 -21.52
N LYS A 180 -10.57 -7.95 -21.59
CA LYS A 180 -10.14 -6.56 -21.74
C LYS A 180 -9.29 -6.10 -20.54
N ASP A 181 -9.79 -6.27 -19.32
CA ASP A 181 -9.12 -5.81 -18.12
C ASP A 181 -7.93 -6.69 -17.75
N MET A 182 -8.01 -8.00 -18.00
CA MET A 182 -6.88 -8.90 -17.87
C MET A 182 -5.70 -8.46 -18.75
N PHE A 183 -5.95 -8.14 -20.02
CA PHE A 183 -4.91 -7.67 -20.93
C PHE A 183 -4.35 -6.31 -20.48
N ARG A 184 -5.22 -5.38 -20.07
CA ARG A 184 -4.80 -4.08 -19.54
C ARG A 184 -3.90 -4.21 -18.32
N VAL A 185 -4.27 -5.03 -17.34
CA VAL A 185 -3.44 -5.26 -16.13
C VAL A 185 -2.07 -5.82 -16.52
N MET A 186 -2.05 -6.86 -17.37
CA MET A 186 -0.77 -7.46 -17.78
C MET A 186 0.13 -6.49 -18.51
N ARG A 187 -0.45 -5.63 -19.35
CA ARG A 187 0.28 -4.60 -20.08
C ARG A 187 0.77 -3.50 -19.14
N SER A 188 -0.06 -3.03 -18.20
CA SER A 188 0.29 -1.94 -17.29
C SER A 188 1.44 -2.27 -16.34
N LEU A 189 1.71 -3.56 -16.08
CA LEU A 189 2.83 -3.98 -15.24
C LEU A 189 4.22 -3.61 -15.81
N SER A 190 4.32 -3.37 -17.11
CA SER A 190 5.55 -2.98 -17.80
C SER A 190 5.61 -1.50 -18.18
N MET A 191 4.57 -0.74 -17.89
CA MET A 191 4.47 0.67 -18.24
C MET A 191 4.93 1.56 -17.08
N SER A 192 5.44 2.73 -17.39
CA SER A 192 5.59 3.79 -16.41
C SER A 192 4.22 4.34 -15.98
N ALA A 193 4.16 5.00 -14.83
CA ALA A 193 2.91 5.63 -14.38
C ALA A 193 2.43 6.72 -15.35
N VAL A 194 3.36 7.43 -16.00
CA VAL A 194 3.06 8.46 -16.99
C VAL A 194 2.42 7.83 -18.22
N GLU A 195 3.07 6.85 -18.86
CA GLU A 195 2.52 6.15 -20.03
C GLU A 195 1.14 5.55 -19.73
N PHE A 196 0.98 4.98 -18.53
CA PHE A 196 -0.31 4.41 -18.12
C PHE A 196 -1.41 5.47 -18.04
N THR A 197 -1.13 6.64 -17.45
CA THR A 197 -2.15 7.69 -17.29
C THR A 197 -2.46 8.38 -18.62
N GLU A 198 -1.48 8.56 -19.52
CA GLU A 198 -1.66 9.11 -20.86
C GLU A 198 -2.55 8.24 -21.76
N GLU A 199 -2.62 6.93 -21.54
CA GLU A 199 -3.57 6.06 -22.24
C GLU A 199 -5.03 6.30 -21.80
N TRP A 200 -5.22 6.81 -20.59
CA TRP A 200 -6.55 7.07 -20.05
C TRP A 200 -7.02 8.51 -20.28
N PHE A 201 -6.14 9.47 -20.11
CA PHE A 201 -6.49 10.88 -20.00
C PHE A 201 -5.63 11.75 -20.92
N GLU A 202 -6.22 12.84 -21.39
CA GLU A 202 -5.54 13.83 -22.24
C GLU A 202 -5.01 15.03 -21.45
N SER A 203 -5.55 15.29 -20.26
CA SER A 203 -5.14 16.41 -19.42
C SER A 203 -3.80 16.14 -18.73
N GLU A 204 -2.78 16.92 -19.05
CA GLU A 204 -1.47 16.85 -18.39
C GLU A 204 -1.57 17.03 -16.87
N ALA A 205 -2.42 17.94 -16.40
CA ALA A 205 -2.61 18.21 -14.98
C ALA A 205 -3.21 17.00 -14.25
N LEU A 206 -4.18 16.31 -14.88
CA LEU A 206 -4.75 15.08 -14.32
C LEU A 206 -3.74 13.94 -14.34
N ASN A 207 -3.01 13.76 -15.43
CA ASN A 207 -1.96 12.77 -15.57
C ASN A 207 -0.86 12.97 -14.50
N ALA A 208 -0.39 14.20 -14.33
CA ALA A 208 0.61 14.54 -13.31
C ALA A 208 0.10 14.28 -11.89
N ALA A 209 -1.16 14.61 -11.60
CA ALA A 209 -1.76 14.38 -10.30
C ALA A 209 -1.83 12.88 -9.97
N ILE A 210 -2.25 12.03 -10.92
CA ILE A 210 -2.35 10.58 -10.72
C ILE A 210 -0.95 9.94 -10.68
N ALA A 211 -0.06 10.28 -11.61
CA ALA A 211 1.30 9.76 -11.64
C ALA A 211 2.10 10.17 -10.39
N GLY A 212 1.83 11.36 -9.83
CA GLY A 212 2.44 11.84 -8.59
C GLY A 212 2.15 10.92 -7.39
N VAL A 213 1.01 10.25 -7.36
CA VAL A 213 0.71 9.25 -6.32
C VAL A 213 1.65 8.06 -6.40
N ALA A 214 2.09 7.66 -7.61
CA ALA A 214 2.95 6.50 -7.81
C ALA A 214 4.37 6.68 -7.25
N ILE A 215 4.84 7.92 -7.08
CA ILE A 215 6.15 8.21 -6.49
C ILE A 215 6.10 8.42 -4.96
N HIS A 216 4.92 8.37 -4.35
CA HIS A 216 4.77 8.53 -2.91
C HIS A 216 5.47 7.39 -2.15
N GLY A 217 6.37 7.75 -1.25
CA GLY A 217 7.13 6.78 -0.45
C GLY A 217 8.28 6.08 -1.21
N VAL A 218 8.56 6.48 -2.45
CA VAL A 218 9.73 6.04 -3.20
C VAL A 218 10.86 7.02 -2.94
N THR A 219 12.00 6.54 -2.43
CA THR A 219 13.25 7.31 -2.44
C THR A 219 13.71 7.36 -3.89
N LEU A 220 13.58 8.53 -4.51
CA LEU A 220 14.29 8.81 -5.75
C LEU A 220 15.77 8.76 -5.38
N GLY A 221 16.47 7.71 -5.81
CA GLY A 221 17.81 7.42 -5.37
C GLY A 221 18.76 8.62 -5.46
N SER A 222 19.59 8.74 -4.42
CA SER A 222 20.75 9.63 -4.44
C SER A 222 21.82 9.04 -5.34
#